data_4c6c3543b27951306864ef3e6f370861
#
_entry.id   4c6c3543b27951306864ef3e6f370861
#
_cell.length_a   1.000
_cell.length_b   1.000
_cell.length_c   1.000
_cell.angle_alpha   90.00
_cell.angle_beta   90.00
_cell.angle_gamma   90.00
#
_symmetry.space_group_name_H-M   'P 1'
#
loop_
_entity.id
_entity.type
_entity.pdbx_description
1 polymer ?
#
loop_
_entity_poly.entity_id
_entity_poly.type
_entity_poly.pdbx_seq_one_letter_code
_entity_poly.pdbx_strand_id
1 'polypeptide(L)'
;LIVRLNSASFPLLDEKGEELHVVKTLRQLQGHQPGEWKVQFDWEGKRYSGRLCAVRKSRAATERARKKILRRAQRKQQQVQAETLELAEFFFVFTTLPASEFPVAVVLELYRCRWQVELVFKRLKSLLGLGHLPKYDERSCRAWLQAKLLCALLIERLMREAKFFSPWGFALLPE
;
A
#
# COMPACT_ATOMS: atom_id res chain seq x y z
N LEU A 1 -9.94 5.95 6.50
CA LEU A 1 -9.16 6.06 5.27
C LEU A 1 -7.68 5.85 5.57
N ILE A 2 -6.95 5.09 4.73
CA ILE A 2 -5.47 5.00 4.77
C ILE A 2 -4.97 5.27 3.35
N VAL A 3 -4.10 6.28 3.19
CA VAL A 3 -3.59 6.70 1.88
C VAL A 3 -2.07 6.88 1.93
N ARG A 4 -1.38 6.39 0.91
CA ARG A 4 0.03 6.72 0.71
C ARG A 4 0.12 8.11 0.09
N LEU A 5 0.82 8.99 0.77
CA LEU A 5 1.01 10.35 0.29
C LEU A 5 2.09 10.41 -0.80
N ASN A 6 1.85 11.28 -1.75
CA ASN A 6 2.88 11.84 -2.60
C ASN A 6 3.22 13.23 -2.04
N SER A 7 4.38 13.37 -1.45
CA SER A 7 4.81 14.59 -0.75
C SER A 7 4.78 15.86 -1.61
N ALA A 8 4.90 15.72 -2.94
CA ALA A 8 4.86 16.86 -3.85
C ALA A 8 3.43 17.35 -4.17
N SER A 9 2.41 16.54 -3.91
CA SER A 9 1.03 16.82 -4.33
C SER A 9 0.08 17.09 -3.17
N PHE A 10 0.56 17.00 -1.94
CA PHE A 10 -0.30 17.06 -0.76
C PHE A 10 0.42 17.77 0.39
N PRO A 11 0.29 19.10 0.48
CA PRO A 11 0.83 19.84 1.62
C PRO A 11 0.11 19.42 2.90
N LEU A 12 0.86 18.91 3.86
CA LEU A 12 0.37 18.64 5.20
C LEU A 12 0.60 19.86 6.08
N LEU A 13 -0.32 20.07 6.99
CA LEU A 13 -0.21 21.07 8.04
C LEU A 13 0.00 20.37 9.38
N ASP A 14 0.70 21.01 10.28
CA ASP A 14 0.83 20.58 11.67
C ASP A 14 -0.42 20.90 12.51
N GLU A 15 -0.40 20.61 13.81
CA GLU A 15 -1.51 20.92 14.72
C GLU A 15 -1.79 22.42 14.85
N LYS A 16 -0.82 23.28 14.52
CA LYS A 16 -0.93 24.74 14.55
C LYS A 16 -1.47 25.31 13.23
N GLY A 17 -1.56 24.49 12.18
CA GLY A 17 -1.96 24.90 10.85
C GLY A 17 -0.80 25.45 10.01
N GLU A 18 0.44 25.26 10.42
CA GLU A 18 1.65 25.61 9.67
C GLU A 18 2.05 24.46 8.74
N GLU A 19 2.72 24.77 7.63
CA GLU A 19 3.16 23.76 6.67
C GLU A 19 4.16 22.77 7.30
N LEU A 20 3.81 21.48 7.28
CA LEU A 20 4.63 20.42 7.82
C LEU A 20 5.73 20.01 6.83
N HIS A 21 6.99 20.28 7.20
CA HIS A 21 8.13 19.78 6.46
C HIS A 21 8.32 18.27 6.68
N VAL A 22 7.67 17.46 5.85
CA VAL A 22 7.63 15.99 5.99
C VAL A 22 9.02 15.37 6.16
N VAL A 23 10.01 15.82 5.38
CA VAL A 23 11.39 15.29 5.49
C VAL A 23 11.99 15.56 6.88
N LYS A 24 11.86 16.78 7.39
CA LYS A 24 12.37 17.13 8.73
C LYS A 24 11.68 16.32 9.82
N THR A 25 10.38 16.10 9.69
CA THR A 25 9.60 15.30 10.62
C THR A 25 10.05 13.84 10.60
N LEU A 26 10.23 13.25 9.42
CA LEU A 26 10.63 11.86 9.27
C LEU A 26 12.08 11.59 9.74
N ARG A 27 12.95 12.59 9.70
CA ARG A 27 14.32 12.48 10.27
C ARG A 27 14.33 12.19 11.77
N GLN A 28 13.28 12.56 12.48
CA GLN A 28 13.15 12.30 13.93
C GLN A 28 13.00 10.81 14.25
N LEU A 29 12.67 9.97 13.24
CA LEU A 29 12.53 8.53 13.45
C LEU A 29 13.86 7.87 13.80
N GLN A 30 13.91 7.24 14.98
CA GLN A 30 15.05 6.47 15.45
C GLN A 30 14.93 4.99 15.02
N GLY A 31 15.94 4.51 14.30
CA GLY A 31 16.00 3.11 13.87
C GLY A 31 14.79 2.70 13.00
N HIS A 32 14.20 1.56 13.33
CA HIS A 32 13.03 1.00 12.64
C HIS A 32 11.73 1.17 13.43
N GLN A 33 11.74 1.95 14.50
CA GLN A 33 10.54 2.21 15.28
C GLN A 33 9.56 3.05 14.43
N PRO A 34 8.26 2.68 14.41
CA PRO A 34 7.25 3.48 13.76
C PRO A 34 6.99 4.76 14.56
N GLY A 35 6.73 5.85 13.86
CA GLY A 35 6.35 7.13 14.44
C GLY A 35 5.02 7.61 13.89
N GLU A 36 4.35 8.45 14.67
CA GLU A 36 3.12 9.10 14.24
C GLU A 36 3.08 10.56 14.67
N TRP A 37 2.45 11.38 13.84
CA TRP A 37 2.24 12.80 14.06
C TRP A 37 0.81 13.15 13.68
N LYS A 38 0.16 13.96 14.48
CA LYS A 38 -1.12 14.56 14.12
C LYS A 38 -0.89 15.60 13.04
N VAL A 39 -1.66 15.51 11.98
CA VAL A 39 -1.53 16.38 10.81
C VAL A 39 -2.90 16.76 10.28
N GLN A 40 -2.92 17.85 9.53
CA GLN A 40 -4.10 18.35 8.85
C GLN A 40 -3.80 18.58 7.38
N PHE A 41 -4.81 18.64 6.55
CA PHE A 41 -4.70 19.10 5.18
C PHE A 41 -5.99 19.82 4.75
N ASP A 42 -5.83 20.78 3.87
CA ASP A 42 -6.94 21.52 3.31
C ASP A 42 -7.28 20.99 1.92
N TRP A 43 -8.57 20.67 1.69
CA TRP A 43 -9.08 20.20 0.42
C TRP A 43 -10.45 20.83 0.14
N GLU A 44 -10.60 21.48 -1.02
CA GLU A 44 -11.84 22.15 -1.44
C GLU A 44 -12.41 23.10 -0.36
N GLY A 45 -11.54 23.86 0.31
CA GLY A 45 -11.93 24.80 1.36
C GLY A 45 -12.33 24.14 2.69
N LYS A 46 -12.17 22.83 2.84
CA LYS A 46 -12.40 22.08 4.08
C LYS A 46 -11.10 21.57 4.67
N ARG A 47 -11.01 21.67 5.99
CA ARG A 47 -9.86 21.14 6.76
C ARG A 47 -10.16 19.74 7.26
N TYR A 48 -9.27 18.82 6.98
CA TYR A 48 -9.34 17.43 7.39
C TYR A 48 -8.20 17.11 8.34
N SER A 49 -8.55 16.53 9.49
CA SER A 49 -7.57 16.08 10.48
C SER A 49 -7.28 14.59 10.34
N GLY A 50 -6.05 14.21 10.60
CA GLY A 50 -5.62 12.82 10.55
C GLY A 50 -4.24 12.64 11.19
N ARG A 51 -3.60 11.53 10.86
CA ARG A 51 -2.28 11.16 11.36
C ARG A 51 -1.35 10.80 10.22
N LEU A 52 -0.13 11.28 10.27
CA LEU A 52 0.98 10.79 9.47
C LEU A 52 1.63 9.63 10.22
N CYS A 53 1.55 8.43 9.71
CA CYS A 53 2.17 7.24 10.26
C CYS A 53 3.36 6.84 9.38
N ALA A 54 4.54 6.64 9.97
CA ALA A 54 5.74 6.37 9.19
C ALA A 54 6.69 5.39 9.88
N VAL A 55 7.53 4.74 9.05
CA VAL A 55 8.62 3.88 9.51
C VAL A 55 9.81 4.00 8.56
N ARG A 56 11.03 3.90 9.08
CA ARG A 56 12.23 3.83 8.25
C ARG A 56 12.38 2.44 7.65
N LYS A 57 12.64 2.36 6.36
CA LYS A 57 12.87 1.10 5.63
C LYS A 57 14.25 0.52 5.96
N SER A 58 14.40 -0.79 5.73
CA SER A 58 15.72 -1.40 5.74
C SER A 58 16.61 -0.83 4.63
N ARG A 59 17.94 -0.90 4.81
CA ARG A 59 18.92 -0.43 3.81
C ARG A 59 18.65 -1.02 2.43
N ALA A 60 18.44 -2.32 2.34
CA ALA A 60 18.15 -3.00 1.06
C ALA A 60 16.85 -2.51 0.40
N ALA A 61 15.80 -2.22 1.19
CA ALA A 61 14.55 -1.68 0.67
C ALA A 61 14.71 -0.22 0.20
N THR A 62 15.51 0.57 0.90
CA THR A 62 15.85 1.96 0.54
C THR A 62 16.61 1.99 -0.78
N GLU A 63 17.64 1.17 -0.95
CA GLU A 63 18.43 1.10 -2.18
C GLU A 63 17.55 0.71 -3.39
N ARG A 64 16.67 -0.29 -3.22
CA ARG A 64 15.70 -0.66 -4.28
C ARG A 64 14.77 0.50 -4.63
N ALA A 65 14.28 1.23 -3.64
CA ALA A 65 13.40 2.37 -3.85
C ALA A 65 14.12 3.51 -4.60
N ARG A 66 15.35 3.84 -4.19
CA ARG A 66 16.19 4.86 -4.86
C ARG A 66 16.50 4.48 -6.31
N LYS A 67 16.91 3.23 -6.56
CA LYS A 67 17.14 2.73 -7.94
C LYS A 67 15.89 2.87 -8.81
N LYS A 68 14.70 2.59 -8.25
CA LYS A 68 13.43 2.74 -8.98
C LYS A 68 13.14 4.20 -9.34
N ILE A 69 13.39 5.13 -8.42
CA ILE A 69 13.21 6.57 -8.64
C ILE A 69 14.16 7.05 -9.74
N LEU A 70 15.45 6.73 -9.63
CA LEU A 70 16.47 7.15 -10.60
C LEU A 70 16.17 6.60 -12.01
N ARG A 71 15.82 5.32 -12.13
CA ARG A 71 15.42 4.73 -13.42
C ARG A 71 14.20 5.41 -14.04
N ARG A 72 13.21 5.80 -13.20
CA ARG A 72 12.02 6.51 -13.67
C ARG A 72 12.38 7.93 -14.14
N ALA A 73 13.22 8.62 -13.41
CA ALA A 73 13.69 9.96 -13.75
C ALA A 73 14.51 9.96 -15.05
N GLN A 74 15.42 8.98 -15.20
CA GLN A 74 16.21 8.81 -16.43
C GLN A 74 15.32 8.61 -17.67
N ARG A 75 14.28 7.76 -17.57
CA ARG A 75 13.32 7.56 -18.67
C ARG A 75 12.53 8.82 -19.02
N LYS A 76 12.34 9.71 -18.07
CA LYS A 76 11.60 10.97 -18.25
C LYS A 76 12.53 12.17 -18.47
N GLN A 77 13.83 11.96 -18.52
CA GLN A 77 14.87 13.01 -18.62
C GLN A 77 14.69 14.12 -17.57
N GLN A 78 14.33 13.70 -16.33
CA GLN A 78 14.09 14.62 -15.22
C GLN A 78 15.20 14.48 -14.16
N GLN A 79 15.61 15.60 -13.57
CA GLN A 79 16.50 15.59 -12.41
C GLN A 79 15.71 15.19 -11.16
N VAL A 80 16.36 14.43 -10.27
CA VAL A 80 15.77 14.00 -9.00
C VAL A 80 16.29 14.92 -7.89
N GLN A 81 15.37 15.52 -7.17
CA GLN A 81 15.72 16.33 -6.00
C GLN A 81 16.26 15.44 -4.87
N ALA A 82 17.23 15.96 -4.11
CA ALA A 82 17.82 15.24 -2.97
C ALA A 82 16.78 14.79 -1.94
N GLU A 83 15.81 15.64 -1.65
CA GLU A 83 14.69 15.32 -0.75
C GLU A 83 13.87 14.10 -1.21
N THR A 84 13.65 13.94 -2.51
CA THR A 84 12.93 12.76 -3.05
C THR A 84 13.70 11.46 -2.80
N LEU A 85 15.03 11.51 -2.87
CA LEU A 85 15.89 10.37 -2.56
C LEU A 85 15.94 10.09 -1.07
N GLU A 86 15.85 11.12 -0.23
CA GLU A 86 15.76 10.97 1.22
C GLU A 86 14.41 10.38 1.64
N LEU A 87 13.31 10.88 1.10
CA LEU A 87 11.97 10.34 1.34
C LEU A 87 11.85 8.86 0.93
N ALA A 88 12.69 8.40 0.01
CA ALA A 88 12.74 6.98 -0.37
C ALA A 88 13.17 6.06 0.79
N GLU A 89 13.84 6.59 1.82
CA GLU A 89 14.22 5.83 3.03
C GLU A 89 13.02 5.48 3.91
N PHE A 90 11.93 6.23 3.78
CA PHE A 90 10.78 6.10 4.64
C PHE A 90 9.61 5.47 3.91
N PHE A 91 8.79 4.76 4.66
CA PHE A 91 7.46 4.37 4.27
C PHE A 91 6.49 5.15 5.16
N PHE A 92 5.61 5.93 4.55
CA PHE A 92 4.66 6.74 5.30
C PHE A 92 3.30 6.79 4.63
N VAL A 93 2.27 6.89 5.44
CA VAL A 93 0.86 6.94 5.05
C VAL A 93 0.12 7.97 5.89
N PHE A 94 -0.89 8.59 5.31
CA PHE A 94 -1.87 9.38 6.03
C PHE A 94 -3.06 8.49 6.39
N THR A 95 -3.63 8.69 7.59
CA THR A 95 -4.83 7.98 8.02
C THR A 95 -5.75 8.88 8.85
N THR A 96 -7.06 8.64 8.71
CA THR A 96 -8.11 9.23 9.57
C THR A 96 -8.56 8.27 10.68
N LEU A 97 -7.95 7.08 10.77
CA LEU A 97 -8.31 6.10 11.81
C LEU A 97 -7.86 6.60 13.19
N PRO A 98 -8.68 6.43 14.24
CA PRO A 98 -8.34 6.88 15.59
C PRO A 98 -7.16 6.07 16.18
N ALA A 99 -6.28 6.74 16.91
CA ALA A 99 -5.09 6.10 17.51
C ALA A 99 -5.45 5.08 18.60
N SER A 100 -6.58 5.31 19.29
CA SER A 100 -7.08 4.42 20.36
C SER A 100 -7.41 3.02 19.87
N GLU A 101 -7.92 2.90 18.64
CA GLU A 101 -8.33 1.62 18.04
C GLU A 101 -7.27 1.06 17.10
N PHE A 102 -6.51 1.94 16.43
CA PHE A 102 -5.53 1.58 15.41
C PHE A 102 -4.16 2.17 15.73
N PRO A 103 -3.35 1.50 16.55
CA PRO A 103 -1.96 1.89 16.77
C PRO A 103 -1.18 2.02 15.45
N VAL A 104 -0.14 2.83 15.44
CA VAL A 104 0.65 3.12 14.21
C VAL A 104 1.14 1.85 13.50
N ALA A 105 1.58 0.84 14.24
CA ALA A 105 2.03 -0.43 13.67
C ALA A 105 0.91 -1.13 12.89
N VAL A 106 -0.31 -1.15 13.45
CA VAL A 106 -1.50 -1.74 12.82
C VAL A 106 -1.88 -0.98 11.55
N VAL A 107 -1.82 0.36 11.55
CA VAL A 107 -2.09 1.18 10.35
C VAL A 107 -1.11 0.86 9.23
N LEU A 108 0.18 0.74 9.54
CA LEU A 108 1.21 0.40 8.55
C LEU A 108 1.02 -1.03 8.00
N GLU A 109 0.61 -1.98 8.84
CA GLU A 109 0.30 -3.35 8.46
C GLU A 109 -0.95 -3.41 7.55
N LEU A 110 -2.04 -2.75 7.94
CA LEU A 110 -3.26 -2.65 7.12
C LEU A 110 -2.97 -2.08 5.72
N TYR A 111 -2.09 -1.09 5.63
CA TYR A 111 -1.70 -0.59 4.31
C TYR A 111 -0.92 -1.62 3.49
N ARG A 112 -0.12 -2.48 4.11
CA ARG A 112 0.57 -3.58 3.41
C ARG A 112 -0.42 -4.57 2.80
N CYS A 113 -1.56 -4.81 3.46
CA CYS A 113 -2.61 -5.69 2.94
C CYS A 113 -3.23 -5.18 1.63
N ARG A 114 -3.16 -3.86 1.32
CA ARG A 114 -3.60 -3.30 0.04
C ARG A 114 -2.96 -3.97 -1.17
N TRP A 115 -1.67 -4.34 -1.06
CA TRP A 115 -0.98 -5.06 -2.13
C TRP A 115 -1.59 -6.43 -2.42
N GLN A 116 -2.12 -7.09 -1.40
CA GLN A 116 -2.76 -8.40 -1.56
C GLN A 116 -4.02 -8.30 -2.42
N VAL A 117 -4.79 -7.21 -2.29
CA VAL A 117 -5.95 -6.94 -3.13
C VAL A 117 -5.53 -6.81 -4.61
N GLU A 118 -4.44 -6.09 -4.89
CA GLU A 118 -3.91 -5.98 -6.26
C GLU A 118 -3.47 -7.34 -6.82
N LEU A 119 -2.86 -8.19 -6.01
CA LEU A 119 -2.50 -9.56 -6.40
C LEU A 119 -3.72 -10.43 -6.69
N VAL A 120 -4.78 -10.30 -5.88
CA VAL A 120 -6.05 -11.00 -6.13
C VAL A 120 -6.62 -10.58 -7.49
N PHE A 121 -6.74 -9.28 -7.75
CA PHE A 121 -7.21 -8.78 -9.05
C PHE A 121 -6.32 -9.24 -10.22
N LYS A 122 -5.01 -9.25 -10.04
CA LYS A 122 -4.09 -9.75 -11.05
C LYS A 122 -4.32 -11.24 -11.32
N ARG A 123 -4.47 -12.06 -10.28
CA ARG A 123 -4.77 -13.48 -10.40
C ARG A 123 -6.12 -13.72 -11.09
N LEU A 124 -7.16 -12.99 -10.68
CA LEU A 124 -8.48 -13.08 -11.30
C LEU A 124 -8.41 -12.74 -12.79
N LYS A 125 -7.69 -11.69 -13.19
CA LYS A 125 -7.55 -11.30 -14.59
C LYS A 125 -6.72 -12.29 -15.40
N SER A 126 -5.57 -12.74 -14.90
CA SER A 126 -4.64 -13.56 -15.66
C SER A 126 -4.97 -15.06 -15.62
N LEU A 127 -5.35 -15.60 -14.46
CA LEU A 127 -5.61 -17.04 -14.32
C LEU A 127 -7.05 -17.43 -14.66
N LEU A 128 -8.00 -16.57 -14.29
CA LEU A 128 -9.43 -16.85 -14.53
C LEU A 128 -10.01 -16.14 -15.75
N GLY A 129 -9.18 -15.34 -16.44
CA GLY A 129 -9.60 -14.66 -17.65
C GLY A 129 -10.72 -13.64 -17.46
N LEU A 130 -10.85 -13.06 -16.23
CA LEU A 130 -11.90 -12.06 -15.93
C LEU A 130 -11.74 -10.74 -16.71
N GLY A 131 -10.65 -10.57 -17.48
CA GLY A 131 -10.43 -9.42 -18.33
C GLY A 131 -11.22 -9.44 -19.64
N HIS A 132 -11.83 -10.58 -20.01
CA HIS A 132 -12.58 -10.77 -21.24
C HIS A 132 -13.96 -11.34 -20.93
N LEU A 133 -15.00 -10.57 -21.25
CA LEU A 133 -16.39 -11.03 -21.19
C LEU A 133 -16.73 -11.74 -22.50
N PRO A 134 -17.08 -13.04 -22.49
CA PRO A 134 -17.32 -13.80 -23.70
C PRO A 134 -18.70 -13.56 -24.32
N LYS A 135 -19.55 -12.80 -23.64
CA LYS A 135 -20.93 -12.50 -24.03
C LYS A 135 -21.21 -11.02 -23.99
N TYR A 136 -22.19 -10.60 -24.77
CA TYR A 136 -22.58 -9.19 -24.88
C TYR A 136 -23.84 -8.84 -24.09
N ASP A 137 -24.64 -9.86 -23.71
CA ASP A 137 -25.83 -9.61 -22.89
C ASP A 137 -25.51 -9.60 -21.38
N GLU A 138 -26.17 -8.73 -20.63
CA GLU A 138 -25.93 -8.50 -19.21
C GLU A 138 -26.13 -9.77 -18.37
N ARG A 139 -27.17 -10.54 -18.63
CA ARG A 139 -27.51 -11.74 -17.84
C ARG A 139 -26.42 -12.80 -17.95
N SER A 140 -25.97 -13.09 -19.15
CA SER A 140 -24.91 -14.08 -19.40
C SER A 140 -23.56 -13.58 -18.87
N CYS A 141 -23.24 -12.27 -18.99
CA CYS A 141 -22.06 -11.70 -18.40
C CYS A 141 -22.06 -11.83 -16.88
N ARG A 142 -23.18 -11.55 -16.23
CA ARG A 142 -23.33 -11.68 -14.78
C ARG A 142 -23.16 -13.12 -14.32
N ALA A 143 -23.82 -14.06 -14.96
CA ALA A 143 -23.70 -15.49 -14.67
C ALA A 143 -22.25 -15.98 -14.83
N TRP A 144 -21.60 -15.59 -15.93
CA TRP A 144 -20.20 -15.92 -16.18
C TRP A 144 -19.24 -15.37 -15.13
N LEU A 145 -19.41 -14.09 -14.73
CA LEU A 145 -18.62 -13.48 -13.65
C LEU A 145 -18.82 -14.20 -12.32
N GLN A 146 -20.07 -14.50 -11.97
CA GLN A 146 -20.40 -15.22 -10.73
C GLN A 146 -19.77 -16.62 -10.70
N ALA A 147 -19.86 -17.37 -11.81
CA ALA A 147 -19.25 -18.69 -11.94
C ALA A 147 -17.72 -18.62 -11.78
N LYS A 148 -17.06 -17.65 -12.41
CA LYS A 148 -15.61 -17.44 -12.28
C LYS A 148 -15.20 -17.06 -10.86
N LEU A 149 -15.94 -16.19 -10.19
CA LEU A 149 -15.69 -15.83 -8.79
C LEU A 149 -15.89 -17.02 -7.85
N LEU A 150 -16.92 -17.83 -8.09
CA LEU A 150 -17.13 -19.08 -7.33
C LEU A 150 -15.94 -20.03 -7.51
N CYS A 151 -15.48 -20.25 -8.75
CA CYS A 151 -14.28 -21.05 -9.02
C CYS A 151 -13.05 -20.51 -8.27
N ALA A 152 -12.88 -19.18 -8.24
CA ALA A 152 -11.76 -18.54 -7.51
C ALA A 152 -11.82 -18.89 -6.02
N LEU A 153 -12.99 -18.76 -5.41
CA LEU A 153 -13.19 -19.06 -3.97
C LEU A 153 -12.95 -20.53 -3.66
N LEU A 154 -13.42 -21.44 -4.53
CA LEU A 154 -13.18 -22.88 -4.39
C LEU A 154 -11.69 -23.23 -4.49
N ILE A 155 -10.98 -22.65 -5.46
CA ILE A 155 -9.54 -22.83 -5.61
C ILE A 155 -8.79 -22.30 -4.38
N GLU A 156 -9.12 -21.11 -3.89
CA GLU A 156 -8.53 -20.53 -2.67
C GLU A 156 -8.75 -21.43 -1.45
N ARG A 157 -9.96 -21.97 -1.31
CA ARG A 157 -10.30 -22.91 -0.24
C ARG A 157 -9.48 -24.20 -0.35
N LEU A 158 -9.44 -24.81 -1.53
CA LEU A 158 -8.63 -26.00 -1.79
C LEU A 158 -7.15 -25.77 -1.52
N MET A 159 -6.60 -24.62 -1.96
CA MET A 159 -5.20 -24.28 -1.68
C MET A 159 -4.93 -24.09 -0.20
N ARG A 160 -5.89 -23.55 0.57
CA ARG A 160 -5.77 -23.42 2.02
C ARG A 160 -5.75 -24.77 2.71
N GLU A 161 -6.61 -25.68 2.31
CA GLU A 161 -6.66 -27.04 2.82
C GLU A 161 -5.47 -27.88 2.38
N ALA A 162 -5.00 -27.72 1.13
CA ALA A 162 -3.84 -28.42 0.57
C ALA A 162 -2.52 -28.11 1.28
N LYS A 163 -2.41 -27.01 2.03
CA LYS A 163 -1.23 -26.73 2.86
C LYS A 163 -0.99 -27.78 3.94
N PHE A 164 -2.03 -28.49 4.35
CA PHE A 164 -1.95 -29.59 5.30
C PHE A 164 -1.61 -30.95 4.66
N PHE A 165 -1.68 -31.03 3.32
CA PHE A 165 -1.44 -32.26 2.56
C PHE A 165 -0.19 -32.13 1.68
N SER A 166 0.93 -31.74 2.25
CA SER A 166 2.19 -31.80 1.51
C SER A 166 2.55 -33.26 1.22
N PRO A 167 2.64 -33.68 -0.06
CA PRO A 167 3.03 -35.06 -0.38
C PRO A 167 4.45 -35.40 0.06
N TRP A 168 5.24 -34.43 0.45
CA TRP A 168 6.64 -34.55 0.91
C TRP A 168 6.76 -34.51 2.44
N GLY A 169 5.67 -34.41 3.20
CA GLY A 169 5.68 -34.35 4.66
C GLY A 169 6.28 -33.07 5.25
N PHE A 170 6.56 -32.06 4.43
CA PHE A 170 7.08 -30.75 4.88
C PHE A 170 6.01 -29.67 4.82
N ALA A 171 6.03 -28.75 5.80
CA ALA A 171 5.20 -27.56 5.72
C ALA A 171 5.61 -26.73 4.50
N LEU A 172 4.63 -26.33 3.68
CA LEU A 172 4.86 -25.52 2.47
C LEU A 172 5.17 -24.05 2.78
N LEU A 173 5.10 -23.64 4.04
CA LEU A 173 5.47 -22.30 4.52
C LEU A 173 6.23 -22.45 5.84
N PRO A 174 7.33 -21.72 6.05
CA PRO A 174 7.90 -21.56 7.38
C PRO A 174 6.87 -20.87 8.29
N GLU A 175 6.79 -21.29 9.54
CA GLU A 175 6.01 -20.64 10.59
C GLU A 175 6.38 -19.17 10.77
#